data_830f58be22ad7d1ad1f7633fbe579b8f
#
_entry.id   830f58be22ad7d1ad1f7633fbe579b8f
#
_cell.length_a   1.000
_cell.length_b   1.000
_cell.length_c   1.000
_cell.angle_alpha   90.00
_cell.angle_beta   90.00
_cell.angle_gamma   90.00
#
_symmetry.space_group_name_H-M   'P 1'
#
loop_
_entity.id
_entity.type
_entity.pdbx_description
1 polymer ?
#
loop_
_entity_poly.entity_id
_entity_poly.type
_entity_poly.pdbx_seq_one_letter_code
_entity_poly.pdbx_strand_id
1 'polypeptide(L)' 'MEIGSNLKRLRTNEGLTQTQLAQKLNISRVNYTRYETNASRPDYETLVAVADFYDISLDELFGRA' A
#
# COMPACT_ATOMS: atom_id res chain seq x y z
N MET A 1 -4.60 10.19 8.73
CA MET A 1 -4.52 10.32 7.27
C MET A 1 -4.88 9.00 6.64
N GLU A 2 -5.77 9.04 5.68
CA GLU A 2 -6.25 7.84 5.01
C GLU A 2 -5.47 7.65 3.71
N ILE A 3 -4.86 6.48 3.57
CA ILE A 3 -4.08 6.18 2.36
C ILE A 3 -4.67 5.01 1.57
N GLY A 4 -5.79 4.45 2.06
CA GLY A 4 -6.34 3.23 1.48
C GLY A 4 -6.69 3.37 0.01
N SER A 5 -7.32 4.48 -0.38
CA SER A 5 -7.67 4.70 -1.79
C SER A 5 -6.42 4.85 -2.66
N ASN A 6 -5.36 5.47 -2.14
CA ASN A 6 -4.11 5.58 -2.89
C ASN A 6 -3.46 4.22 -3.06
N LEU A 7 -3.47 3.40 -2.01
CA LEU A 7 -2.93 2.03 -2.12
C LEU A 7 -3.67 1.23 -3.17
N LYS A 8 -5.01 1.32 -3.17
CA LYS A 8 -5.81 0.59 -4.15
C LYS A 8 -5.53 1.09 -5.57
N ARG A 9 -5.44 2.40 -5.75
CA ARG A 9 -5.17 2.99 -7.07
C ARG A 9 -3.80 2.54 -7.60
N LEU A 10 -2.78 2.61 -6.77
CA LEU A 10 -1.44 2.18 -7.17
C LEU A 10 -1.43 0.70 -7.53
N ARG A 11 -2.11 -0.13 -6.73
CA ARG A 11 -2.16 -1.56 -6.98
C ARG A 11 -2.88 -1.88 -8.27
N THR A 12 -4.05 -1.29 -8.50
CA THR A 12 -4.83 -1.56 -9.72
C THR A 12 -4.13 -1.04 -10.96
N ASN A 13 -3.42 0.08 -10.87
CA ASN A 13 -2.62 0.60 -11.98
C ASN A 13 -1.52 -0.38 -12.39
N GLU A 14 -0.99 -1.15 -11.45
CA GLU A 14 0.01 -2.17 -11.75
C GLU A 14 -0.61 -3.52 -12.14
N GLY A 15 -1.93 -3.62 -12.15
CA GLY A 15 -2.60 -4.86 -12.51
C GLY A 15 -2.48 -5.96 -11.48
N LEU A 16 -2.27 -5.61 -10.21
CA LEU A 16 -2.06 -6.58 -9.15
C LEU A 16 -3.32 -6.81 -8.34
N THR A 17 -3.51 -8.06 -7.89
CA THR A 17 -4.52 -8.37 -6.88
C THR A 17 -3.97 -8.04 -5.49
N GLN A 18 -4.88 -7.96 -4.49
CA GLN A 18 -4.46 -7.77 -3.11
C GLN A 18 -3.52 -8.89 -2.64
N THR A 19 -3.81 -10.13 -3.02
CA THR A 19 -2.98 -11.28 -2.67
C THR A 19 -1.59 -11.15 -3.28
N GLN A 20 -1.52 -10.76 -4.55
CA GLN A 20 -0.23 -10.62 -5.23
C GLN A 20 0.63 -9.54 -4.59
N LEU A 21 0.04 -8.40 -4.30
CA LEU A 21 0.79 -7.32 -3.67
C LEU A 21 1.22 -7.68 -2.25
N ALA A 22 0.34 -8.29 -1.47
CA ALA A 22 0.68 -8.73 -0.12
C ALA A 22 1.89 -9.69 -0.14
N GLN A 23 1.91 -10.61 -1.11
CA GLN A 23 3.05 -11.52 -1.26
C GLN A 23 4.34 -10.76 -1.58
N LYS A 24 4.26 -9.78 -2.48
CA LYS A 24 5.44 -8.99 -2.85
C LYS A 24 5.97 -8.15 -1.68
N LEU A 25 5.09 -7.71 -0.81
CA LEU A 25 5.45 -6.93 0.38
C LEU A 25 5.77 -7.83 1.58
N ASN A 26 5.59 -9.15 1.44
CA ASN A 26 5.83 -10.12 2.50
C ASN A 26 4.95 -9.85 3.74
N ILE A 27 3.69 -9.53 3.50
CA ILE A 27 2.69 -9.34 4.56
C ILE A 27 1.48 -10.21 4.25
N SER A 28 0.59 -10.39 5.23
CA SER A 28 -0.62 -11.17 5.00
C SER A 28 -1.61 -10.38 4.14
N ARG A 29 -2.41 -11.10 3.34
CA ARG A 29 -3.47 -10.47 2.56
C ARG A 29 -4.49 -9.79 3.47
N VAL A 30 -4.80 -10.40 4.61
CA VAL A 30 -5.75 -9.82 5.55
C VAL A 30 -5.26 -8.46 6.04
N ASN A 31 -3.99 -8.35 6.43
CA ASN A 31 -3.42 -7.08 6.87
C ASN A 31 -3.41 -6.06 5.74
N TYR A 32 -3.02 -6.47 4.54
CA TYR A 32 -3.00 -5.55 3.41
C TYR A 32 -4.41 -5.02 3.10
N THR A 33 -5.42 -5.92 3.10
CA THR A 33 -6.80 -5.51 2.87
C THR A 33 -7.25 -4.46 3.89
N ARG A 34 -6.84 -4.61 5.15
CA ARG A 34 -7.17 -3.64 6.18
C ARG A 34 -6.53 -2.27 5.92
N TYR A 35 -5.36 -2.24 5.30
CA TYR A 35 -4.74 -0.98 4.91
C TYR A 35 -5.55 -0.28 3.81
N GLU A 36 -6.02 -1.02 2.82
CA GLU A 36 -6.82 -0.42 1.73
C GLU A 36 -8.17 0.08 2.20
N THR A 37 -8.75 -0.54 3.22
CA THR A 37 -10.05 -0.13 3.76
C THR A 37 -9.93 0.89 4.89
N ASN A 38 -8.71 1.29 5.25
CA ASN A 38 -8.41 2.19 6.36
C ASN A 38 -8.82 1.61 7.73
N ALA A 39 -9.00 0.29 7.81
CA ALA A 39 -9.28 -0.38 9.08
C ALA A 39 -8.06 -0.46 9.98
N SER A 40 -6.87 -0.43 9.38
CA SER A 40 -5.59 -0.39 10.09
C SER A 40 -4.65 0.56 9.39
N ARG A 41 -3.67 1.09 10.11
CA ARG A 41 -2.61 1.91 9.53
C ARG A 41 -1.37 1.04 9.37
N PRO A 42 -0.70 1.08 8.20
CA PRO A 42 0.60 0.44 8.07
C PRO A 42 1.60 1.09 9.00
N ASP A 43 2.52 0.30 9.55
CA ASP A 43 3.61 0.86 10.32
C ASP A 43 4.62 1.53 9.38
N TYR A 44 5.60 2.22 9.97
CA TYR A 44 6.58 2.96 9.18
C TYR A 44 7.33 2.06 8.20
N GLU A 45 7.76 0.88 8.67
CA GLU A 45 8.52 -0.03 7.82
C GLU A 45 7.70 -0.50 6.63
N THR A 46 6.41 -0.79 6.85
CA THR A 46 5.52 -1.19 5.76
C THR A 46 5.31 -0.04 4.77
N LEU A 47 5.16 1.19 5.28
CA LEU A 47 5.01 2.36 4.40
C LEU A 47 6.24 2.53 3.51
N VAL A 48 7.42 2.40 4.08
CA VAL A 48 8.67 2.50 3.31
C VAL A 48 8.74 1.38 2.27
N ALA A 49 8.37 0.15 2.64
CA ALA A 49 8.40 -0.98 1.72
C ALA A 49 7.44 -0.76 0.54
N VAL A 50 6.25 -0.21 0.81
CA VAL A 50 5.28 0.10 -0.25
C VAL A 50 5.83 1.17 -1.18
N ALA A 51 6.36 2.26 -0.63
CA ALA A 51 6.91 3.34 -1.45
C ALA A 51 8.07 2.83 -2.29
N ASP A 52 8.95 2.01 -1.72
CA ASP A 52 10.08 1.43 -2.45
C ASP A 52 9.59 0.50 -3.56
N PHE A 53 8.56 -0.31 -3.28
CA PHE A 53 8.02 -1.21 -4.29
C PHE A 53 7.52 -0.46 -5.52
N TYR A 54 6.85 0.68 -5.32
CA TYR A 54 6.33 1.49 -6.41
C TYR A 54 7.33 2.52 -6.93
N ASP A 55 8.50 2.62 -6.30
CA ASP A 55 9.53 3.60 -6.65
C ASP A 55 8.98 5.03 -6.57
N ILE A 56 8.29 5.34 -5.50
CA ILE A 56 7.72 6.65 -5.24
C ILE A 56 8.14 7.12 -3.85
N SER A 57 7.98 8.43 -3.61
CA SER A 57 8.23 8.99 -2.29
C SER A 57 7.05 8.70 -1.33
N LEU A 58 7.29 8.85 -0.05
CA LEU A 58 6.22 8.78 0.94
C LEU A 58 5.18 9.87 0.71
N ASP A 59 5.60 11.07 0.31
CA ASP A 59 4.67 12.15 -0.01
C ASP A 59 3.74 11.75 -1.16
N GLU A 60 4.28 11.11 -2.19
CA GLU A 60 3.47 10.60 -3.29
C GLU A 60 2.51 9.52 -2.83
N LEU A 61 2.98 8.62 -1.95
CA LEU A 61 2.14 7.58 -1.39
C LEU A 61 0.95 8.16 -0.63
N PHE A 62 1.19 9.25 0.09
CA PHE A 62 0.14 9.94 0.86
C PHE A 62 -0.69 10.89 0.00
N GLY A 63 -0.36 11.06 -1.28
CA GLY A 63 -1.08 11.95 -2.17
C GLY A 63 -0.79 13.42 -1.91
N ARG A 64 0.39 13.75 -1.40
CA ARG A 64 0.77 15.11 -1.03
C ARG A 64 1.76 15.75 -1.99
N ALA A 65 2.29 14.98 -2.88
CA ALA A 65 3.28 15.47 -3.85
C ALA A 65 2.64 15.93 -5.13
#